data_e7a77a25bcd1592d0fb76e86b2a17052
#
_entry.id   e7a77a25bcd1592d0fb76e86b2a17052
#
_cell.length_a   1.000
_cell.length_b   1.000
_cell.length_c   1.000
_cell.angle_alpha   90.00
_cell.angle_beta   90.00
_cell.angle_gamma   90.00
#
_symmetry.space_group_name_H-M   'P 1'
#
loop_
_entity.id
_entity.type
_entity.pdbx_description
1 polymer ?
#
loop_
_entity_poly.entity_id
_entity_poly.type
_entity_poly.pdbx_seq_one_letter_code
_entity_poly.pdbx_strand_id
1 'polypeptide(L)'
;MYENKSVLRQGKIYMNSRYYMIIIKGEIKTSEIMSCVYNSNTQKWDVKFNNGKTYAYAYLNVEKLTDPDVLNPNMYRIGREGRDFFDIKEIYVFRSTYESYWHICFGDGSERDYRRNDLHIAESCLNQSRSANVFEYIKQIAGLSDIKNENTGEKLLSKRFDKISFVGSDVALAKYLNPSSLQQKRTGREYIPIFPFGCNNSQYKAVKNAMENQISVIQGPPGTGKTQTILNIIANILMQGKTVQIVSNNNSATENVYEKLSSSKYNLGFVAATLGNSKNKKIFVENQDTIYPDFSLWKTTENSYDLQKEIEEQSSQLKTVFDKQEKLASLRQELSQLVTEKEYFNQYVEETDVDTDNINFKKKLSSKHWMVLWQECQLISEEKTAIGFWFKIKALFKYGVTDWGIYKQDISKIITTFQAMYYRAKQAELSAEIADIEKYLNSVNKNLLEDLCNQSMVGLKDKLARKYEGNSSRKIFSEDDLWKDPNDVLVKQYKPPSRAWET
;
A
#
# COMPACT_ATOMS: atom_id res chain seq x y z
N MET A 1 49.19 21.40 -5.08
CA MET A 1 49.61 20.95 -3.75
C MET A 1 49.27 19.47 -3.64
N TYR A 2 50.26 18.58 -3.68
CA TYR A 2 50.03 17.14 -3.51
C TYR A 2 49.97 16.88 -1.99
N GLU A 3 48.77 16.99 -1.42
CA GLU A 3 48.52 16.54 -0.04
C GLU A 3 48.79 15.04 0.10
N ASN A 4 49.42 14.66 1.19
CA ASN A 4 49.90 13.32 1.53
C ASN A 4 48.79 12.28 1.34
N LYS A 5 48.75 11.63 0.18
CA LYS A 5 47.86 10.50 -0.12
C LYS A 5 48.32 9.19 0.61
N SER A 6 49.14 9.31 1.63
CA SER A 6 49.65 8.22 2.47
C SER A 6 49.40 8.52 3.95
N VAL A 7 49.11 7.51 4.72
CA VAL A 7 48.81 7.56 6.18
C VAL A 7 49.93 6.88 6.96
N LEU A 8 50.40 7.52 8.02
CA LEU A 8 51.40 6.94 8.93
C LEU A 8 50.66 6.19 10.04
N ARG A 9 50.79 4.86 10.08
CA ARG A 9 50.29 3.99 11.18
C ARG A 9 51.45 3.19 11.74
N GLN A 10 51.65 3.25 13.07
CA GLN A 10 52.73 2.52 13.76
C GLN A 10 54.12 2.71 13.11
N GLY A 11 54.45 3.96 12.68
CA GLY A 11 55.75 4.26 12.07
C GLY A 11 55.92 3.77 10.62
N LYS A 12 54.91 3.24 9.98
CA LYS A 12 54.92 2.80 8.56
C LYS A 12 53.98 3.65 7.71
N ILE A 13 54.37 3.90 6.46
CA ILE A 13 53.58 4.63 5.49
C ILE A 13 52.69 3.62 4.74
N TYR A 14 51.38 3.86 4.72
CA TYR A 14 50.40 3.06 4.00
C TYR A 14 49.70 3.91 2.93
N MET A 15 49.13 3.26 1.92
CA MET A 15 48.22 3.92 1.04
C MET A 15 46.97 4.31 1.82
N ASN A 16 46.49 5.54 1.61
CA ASN A 16 45.31 6.03 2.32
C ASN A 16 44.03 5.46 1.68
N SER A 17 43.30 4.63 2.40
CA SER A 17 42.07 3.99 1.96
C SER A 17 40.91 4.98 1.65
N ARG A 18 41.06 6.24 2.06
CA ARG A 18 40.12 7.32 1.69
C ARG A 18 40.31 7.81 0.25
N TYR A 19 41.45 7.54 -0.36
CA TYR A 19 41.78 7.97 -1.74
C TYR A 19 41.96 6.82 -2.70
N TYR A 20 42.27 5.62 -2.19
CA TYR A 20 42.60 4.47 -3.00
C TYR A 20 41.92 3.21 -2.50
N MET A 21 41.44 2.38 -3.44
CA MET A 21 41.07 1.00 -3.18
C MET A 21 41.88 0.10 -4.11
N ILE A 22 42.67 -0.81 -3.52
CA ILE A 22 43.53 -1.71 -4.28
C ILE A 22 43.03 -3.14 -4.13
N ILE A 23 42.70 -3.73 -5.27
CA ILE A 23 42.19 -5.08 -5.38
C ILE A 23 43.25 -5.92 -6.12
N ILE A 24 43.71 -7.00 -5.52
CA ILE A 24 44.70 -7.92 -6.12
C ILE A 24 44.06 -9.30 -6.22
N LYS A 25 43.93 -9.81 -7.47
CA LYS A 25 43.31 -11.11 -7.75
C LYS A 25 41.93 -11.25 -7.10
N GLY A 26 41.17 -10.13 -7.10
CA GLY A 26 39.83 -10.09 -6.52
C GLY A 26 39.78 -9.85 -5.01
N GLU A 27 40.88 -9.79 -4.27
CA GLU A 27 40.90 -9.49 -2.84
C GLU A 27 41.25 -8.03 -2.57
N ILE A 28 40.57 -7.39 -1.62
CA ILE A 28 40.88 -6.03 -1.15
C ILE A 28 42.18 -6.12 -0.31
N LYS A 29 43.22 -5.38 -0.71
CA LYS A 29 44.53 -5.37 -0.09
C LYS A 29 45.04 -3.99 0.31
N THR A 30 44.25 -2.94 0.20
CA THR A 30 44.64 -1.55 0.42
C THR A 30 45.38 -1.32 1.70
N SER A 31 44.88 -1.85 2.81
CA SER A 31 45.49 -1.71 4.17
C SER A 31 46.83 -2.43 4.33
N GLU A 32 47.16 -3.35 3.43
CA GLU A 32 48.44 -4.12 3.47
C GLU A 32 49.53 -3.49 2.58
N ILE A 33 49.22 -2.44 1.82
CA ILE A 33 50.08 -1.92 0.75
C ILE A 33 50.66 -0.54 1.10
N MET A 34 51.94 -0.38 0.87
CA MET A 34 52.68 0.88 1.00
C MET A 34 52.65 1.67 -0.33
N SER A 35 52.81 0.98 -1.46
CA SER A 35 52.75 1.62 -2.78
C SER A 35 52.29 0.65 -3.86
N CYS A 36 51.54 1.17 -4.85
CA CYS A 36 51.09 0.43 -6.00
C CYS A 36 51.27 1.34 -7.23
N VAL A 37 52.24 1.01 -8.09
CA VAL A 37 52.61 1.83 -9.25
C VAL A 37 52.65 0.93 -10.49
N TYR A 38 52.05 1.41 -11.56
CA TYR A 38 52.12 0.72 -12.85
C TYR A 38 53.44 1.05 -13.55
N ASN A 39 54.18 0.01 -13.93
CA ASN A 39 55.43 0.13 -14.64
C ASN A 39 55.18 -0.11 -16.13
N SER A 40 55.24 0.94 -16.94
CA SER A 40 54.99 0.90 -18.37
C SER A 40 56.03 0.07 -19.14
N ASN A 41 57.26 -0.03 -18.63
CA ASN A 41 58.34 -0.78 -19.30
C ASN A 41 58.13 -2.31 -19.18
N THR A 42 57.65 -2.75 -18.05
CA THR A 42 57.40 -4.18 -17.77
C THR A 42 55.94 -4.60 -17.98
N GLN A 43 55.04 -3.64 -18.24
CA GLN A 43 53.58 -3.80 -18.32
C GLN A 43 52.98 -4.53 -17.09
N LYS A 44 53.57 -4.28 -15.92
CA LYS A 44 53.17 -4.89 -14.64
C LYS A 44 52.93 -3.84 -13.59
N TRP A 45 52.17 -4.20 -12.57
CA TRP A 45 52.02 -3.41 -11.35
C TRP A 45 53.09 -3.80 -10.35
N ASP A 46 53.93 -2.84 -9.95
CA ASP A 46 54.86 -3.01 -8.84
C ASP A 46 54.17 -2.64 -7.54
N VAL A 47 53.88 -3.64 -6.71
CA VAL A 47 53.14 -3.51 -5.45
C VAL A 47 54.07 -3.77 -4.30
N LYS A 48 54.32 -2.76 -3.46
CA LYS A 48 55.13 -2.86 -2.24
C LYS A 48 54.21 -3.03 -1.04
N PHE A 49 54.37 -4.15 -0.32
CA PHE A 49 53.60 -4.45 0.89
C PHE A 49 54.30 -3.90 2.13
N ASN A 50 53.54 -3.74 3.23
CA ASN A 50 54.02 -3.27 4.53
C ASN A 50 55.08 -4.16 5.21
N ASN A 51 55.22 -5.42 4.75
CA ASN A 51 56.33 -6.30 5.15
C ASN A 51 57.67 -5.98 4.41
N GLY A 52 57.68 -4.92 3.57
CA GLY A 52 58.85 -4.48 2.81
C GLY A 52 59.05 -5.22 1.47
N LYS A 53 58.32 -6.29 1.18
CA LYS A 53 58.45 -7.05 -0.06
C LYS A 53 57.72 -6.37 -1.19
N THR A 54 58.32 -6.37 -2.37
CA THR A 54 57.71 -5.86 -3.62
C THR A 54 57.44 -7.03 -4.56
N TYR A 55 56.21 -7.05 -5.13
CA TYR A 55 55.79 -8.04 -6.10
C TYR A 55 55.33 -7.38 -7.38
N ALA A 56 55.65 -7.98 -8.51
CA ALA A 56 55.20 -7.53 -9.81
C ALA A 56 54.02 -8.37 -10.26
N TYR A 57 52.84 -7.76 -10.39
CA TYR A 57 51.59 -8.42 -10.83
C TYR A 57 51.27 -8.07 -12.30
N ALA A 58 50.69 -9.02 -13.02
CA ALA A 58 50.17 -8.76 -14.36
C ALA A 58 49.05 -7.68 -14.29
N TYR A 59 48.90 -6.92 -15.38
CA TYR A 59 47.94 -5.83 -15.43
C TYR A 59 46.52 -6.21 -15.00
N LEU A 60 46.03 -7.34 -15.47
CA LEU A 60 44.67 -7.85 -15.16
C LEU A 60 44.49 -8.35 -13.72
N ASN A 61 45.58 -8.52 -12.96
CA ASN A 61 45.51 -9.03 -11.59
C ASN A 61 45.42 -7.92 -10.53
N VAL A 62 45.55 -6.67 -10.93
CA VAL A 62 45.48 -5.54 -10.00
C VAL A 62 44.54 -4.49 -10.53
N GLU A 63 43.60 -4.09 -9.69
CA GLU A 63 42.74 -2.95 -9.92
C GLU A 63 43.03 -1.88 -8.87
N LYS A 64 43.38 -0.70 -9.34
CA LYS A 64 43.61 0.49 -8.50
C LYS A 64 42.52 1.50 -8.76
N LEU A 65 41.57 1.63 -7.85
CA LEU A 65 40.48 2.58 -7.90
C LEU A 65 40.87 3.86 -7.17
N THR A 66 40.48 4.98 -7.74
CA THR A 66 40.72 6.34 -7.22
C THR A 66 39.43 7.14 -7.24
N ASP A 67 39.44 8.31 -6.65
CA ASP A 67 38.36 9.29 -6.71
C ASP A 67 36.99 8.70 -6.26
N PRO A 68 36.88 8.27 -4.99
CA PRO A 68 35.66 7.70 -4.46
C PRO A 68 34.54 8.73 -4.32
N ASP A 69 33.31 8.27 -4.47
CA ASP A 69 32.14 9.03 -4.04
C ASP A 69 32.14 9.10 -2.49
N VAL A 70 32.08 10.31 -1.95
CA VAL A 70 31.95 10.52 -0.50
C VAL A 70 30.47 10.66 -0.16
N LEU A 71 29.95 9.70 0.64
CA LEU A 71 28.53 9.68 1.00
C LEU A 71 28.32 10.24 2.41
N ASN A 72 27.15 10.90 2.61
CA ASN A 72 26.74 11.37 3.93
C ASN A 72 26.26 10.19 4.78
N PRO A 73 26.95 9.83 5.89
CA PRO A 73 26.60 8.66 6.71
C PRO A 73 25.18 8.70 7.27
N ASN A 74 24.63 9.89 7.53
CA ASN A 74 23.28 10.05 8.05
C ASN A 74 22.19 9.60 7.04
N MET A 75 22.53 9.49 5.76
CA MET A 75 21.62 9.08 4.70
C MET A 75 21.64 7.56 4.45
N TYR A 76 22.47 6.81 5.18
CA TYR A 76 22.63 5.38 4.96
C TYR A 76 22.56 4.60 6.29
N ARG A 77 21.87 3.48 6.27
CA ARG A 77 21.99 2.42 7.27
C ARG A 77 22.68 1.25 6.61
N ILE A 78 23.81 0.85 7.18
CA ILE A 78 24.67 -0.17 6.61
C ILE A 78 24.84 -1.28 7.65
N GLY A 79 24.76 -2.51 7.21
CA GLY A 79 24.95 -3.68 8.06
C GLY A 79 25.58 -4.84 7.29
N ARG A 80 26.00 -5.86 8.05
CA ARG A 80 26.53 -7.10 7.53
C ARG A 80 26.00 -8.27 8.34
N GLU A 81 25.61 -9.35 7.69
CA GLU A 81 25.17 -10.58 8.36
C GLU A 81 24.05 -10.36 9.38
N GLY A 82 23.10 -9.45 9.04
CA GLY A 82 21.94 -9.12 9.88
C GLY A 82 22.25 -8.21 11.09
N ARG A 83 23.44 -7.61 11.15
CA ARG A 83 23.83 -6.64 12.18
C ARG A 83 24.12 -5.29 11.56
N ASP A 84 23.45 -4.25 12.04
CA ASP A 84 23.72 -2.89 11.62
C ASP A 84 25.02 -2.37 12.23
N PHE A 85 25.74 -1.54 11.46
CA PHE A 85 26.90 -0.80 11.93
C PHE A 85 26.45 0.44 12.69
N PHE A 86 27.14 0.75 13.75
CA PHE A 86 26.90 1.92 14.58
C PHE A 86 28.04 2.93 14.46
N ASP A 87 27.72 4.20 14.69
CA ASP A 87 28.68 5.32 14.74
C ASP A 87 29.58 5.43 13.49
N ILE A 88 28.97 5.33 12.32
CA ILE A 88 29.66 5.57 11.04
C ILE A 88 29.92 7.07 10.90
N LYS A 89 31.18 7.47 10.67
CA LYS A 89 31.59 8.86 10.48
C LYS A 89 31.79 9.24 9.02
N GLU A 90 32.39 8.36 8.23
CA GLU A 90 32.67 8.64 6.82
C GLU A 90 32.45 7.37 6.00
N ILE A 91 31.98 7.56 4.76
CA ILE A 91 31.75 6.50 3.79
C ILE A 91 32.36 6.92 2.47
N TYR A 92 33.25 6.10 1.92
CA TYR A 92 33.87 6.27 0.62
C TYR A 92 33.50 5.09 -0.27
N VAL A 93 32.97 5.36 -1.46
CA VAL A 93 32.53 4.32 -2.40
C VAL A 93 33.38 4.38 -3.66
N PHE A 94 34.16 3.34 -3.88
CA PHE A 94 34.97 3.15 -5.07
C PHE A 94 34.21 2.28 -6.07
N ARG A 95 34.07 2.76 -7.31
CA ARG A 95 33.35 2.07 -8.37
C ARG A 95 34.31 1.43 -9.36
N SER A 96 34.20 0.13 -9.53
CA SER A 96 34.77 -0.63 -10.64
C SER A 96 33.74 -0.80 -11.75
N THR A 97 34.14 -1.36 -12.88
CA THR A 97 33.23 -1.71 -13.99
C THR A 97 32.17 -2.73 -13.59
N TYR A 98 32.50 -3.63 -12.65
CA TYR A 98 31.66 -4.77 -12.30
C TYR A 98 31.12 -4.75 -10.89
N GLU A 99 31.77 -4.00 -9.97
CA GLU A 99 31.47 -4.03 -8.54
C GLU A 99 31.77 -2.67 -7.91
N SER A 100 31.26 -2.43 -6.69
CA SER A 100 31.64 -1.29 -5.89
C SER A 100 32.21 -1.76 -4.53
N TYR A 101 33.18 -1.00 -4.05
CA TYR A 101 33.88 -1.26 -2.80
C TYR A 101 33.64 -0.08 -1.86
N TRP A 102 33.37 -0.41 -0.61
CA TRP A 102 32.98 0.54 0.42
C TRP A 102 34.04 0.61 1.50
N HIS A 103 34.62 1.78 1.69
CA HIS A 103 35.51 2.06 2.81
C HIS A 103 34.72 2.84 3.86
N ILE A 104 34.61 2.29 5.07
CA ILE A 104 33.78 2.83 6.15
C ILE A 104 34.65 3.15 7.34
N CYS A 105 34.59 4.42 7.80
CA CYS A 105 35.28 4.91 8.98
C CYS A 105 34.29 5.04 10.14
N PHE A 106 34.66 4.47 11.31
CA PHE A 106 33.82 4.48 12.50
C PHE A 106 34.31 5.49 13.55
N GLY A 107 33.44 5.85 14.50
CA GLY A 107 33.74 6.83 15.54
C GLY A 107 34.81 6.39 16.55
N ASP A 108 35.05 5.10 16.69
CA ASP A 108 36.16 4.52 17.49
C ASP A 108 37.51 4.61 16.78
N GLY A 109 37.55 5.21 15.58
CA GLY A 109 38.76 5.33 14.75
C GLY A 109 39.07 4.09 13.92
N SER A 110 38.28 3.02 14.01
CA SER A 110 38.46 1.86 13.14
C SER A 110 38.00 2.17 11.72
N GLU A 111 38.63 1.55 10.75
CA GLU A 111 38.32 1.66 9.32
C GLU A 111 38.25 0.26 8.72
N ARG A 112 37.27 0.03 7.84
CA ARG A 112 37.06 -1.29 7.21
C ARG A 112 36.64 -1.17 5.79
N ASP A 113 37.11 -2.10 4.96
CA ASP A 113 36.78 -2.21 3.55
C ASP A 113 35.83 -3.39 3.32
N TYR A 114 34.84 -3.16 2.46
CA TYR A 114 33.82 -4.15 2.13
C TYR A 114 33.51 -4.15 0.64
N ARG A 115 33.08 -5.29 0.12
CA ARG A 115 32.38 -5.35 -1.17
C ARG A 115 30.93 -4.97 -0.98
N ARG A 116 30.32 -4.37 -1.99
CA ARG A 116 28.89 -4.00 -1.95
C ARG A 116 27.99 -5.18 -1.62
N ASN A 117 28.29 -6.36 -2.17
CA ASN A 117 27.48 -7.56 -2.01
C ASN A 117 27.55 -8.17 -0.59
N ASP A 118 28.56 -7.82 0.19
CA ASP A 118 28.71 -8.26 1.60
C ASP A 118 27.89 -7.39 2.55
N LEU A 119 27.34 -6.27 2.06
CA LEU A 119 26.64 -5.28 2.86
C LEU A 119 25.15 -5.25 2.59
N HIS A 120 24.38 -5.16 3.64
CA HIS A 120 23.00 -4.70 3.60
C HIS A 120 22.99 -3.17 3.72
N ILE A 121 22.47 -2.49 2.72
CA ILE A 121 22.48 -1.02 2.67
C ILE A 121 21.05 -0.53 2.43
N ALA A 122 20.54 0.27 3.36
CA ALA A 122 19.31 1.03 3.20
C ALA A 122 19.64 2.52 3.06
N GLU A 123 19.12 3.13 2.02
CA GLU A 123 19.28 4.55 1.74
C GLU A 123 18.05 5.33 2.22
N SER A 124 18.28 6.49 2.83
CA SER A 124 17.22 7.41 3.22
C SER A 124 16.57 8.06 1.98
N CYS A 125 15.24 8.14 1.97
CA CYS A 125 14.53 8.90 0.92
C CYS A 125 14.90 10.40 0.94
N LEU A 126 15.44 10.90 2.06
CA LEU A 126 15.91 12.29 2.19
C LEU A 126 17.18 12.58 1.35
N ASN A 127 17.83 11.54 0.82
CA ASN A 127 18.91 11.72 -0.16
C ASN A 127 18.39 12.18 -1.54
N GLN A 128 17.08 12.02 -1.80
CA GLN A 128 16.42 12.53 -3.00
C GLN A 128 15.96 13.98 -2.77
N SER A 129 16.35 14.89 -3.65
CA SER A 129 16.06 16.33 -3.52
C SER A 129 14.58 16.66 -3.31
N ARG A 130 13.66 15.95 -4.00
CA ARG A 130 12.22 16.16 -3.84
C ARG A 130 11.74 15.84 -2.42
N SER A 131 12.12 14.68 -1.89
CA SER A 131 11.74 14.26 -0.54
C SER A 131 12.37 15.15 0.52
N ALA A 132 13.65 15.55 0.33
CA ALA A 132 14.36 16.45 1.22
C ALA A 132 13.70 17.83 1.29
N ASN A 133 13.34 18.41 0.14
CA ASN A 133 12.69 19.72 0.09
C ASN A 133 11.32 19.73 0.77
N VAL A 134 10.51 18.68 0.55
CA VAL A 134 9.21 18.56 1.21
C VAL A 134 9.38 18.34 2.73
N PHE A 135 10.36 17.52 3.13
CA PHE A 135 10.65 17.29 4.55
C PHE A 135 11.08 18.58 5.25
N GLU A 136 11.99 19.34 4.63
CA GLU A 136 12.47 20.62 5.18
C GLU A 136 11.33 21.65 5.28
N TYR A 137 10.45 21.72 4.29
CA TYR A 137 9.26 22.56 4.35
C TYR A 137 8.34 22.20 5.53
N ILE A 138 8.06 20.90 5.74
CA ILE A 138 7.25 20.42 6.87
C ILE A 138 7.95 20.77 8.20
N LYS A 139 9.28 20.60 8.26
CA LYS A 139 10.10 20.95 9.42
C LYS A 139 10.00 22.44 9.77
N GLN A 140 10.02 23.31 8.77
CA GLN A 140 9.83 24.75 8.96
C GLN A 140 8.43 25.06 9.52
N ILE A 141 7.37 24.43 8.98
CA ILE A 141 6.00 24.56 9.52
C ILE A 141 5.94 24.08 10.98
N ALA A 142 6.58 22.94 11.29
CA ALA A 142 6.65 22.44 12.65
C ALA A 142 7.34 23.42 13.61
N GLY A 143 8.33 24.18 13.12
CA GLY A 143 9.01 25.25 13.85
C GLY A 143 8.11 26.46 14.17
N LEU A 144 7.07 26.71 13.35
CA LEU A 144 6.08 27.76 13.60
C LEU A 144 5.03 27.36 14.65
N SER A 145 4.90 26.07 14.96
CA SER A 145 3.92 25.57 15.92
C SER A 145 4.23 26.07 17.34
N ASP A 146 3.19 26.53 18.03
CA ASP A 146 3.26 26.96 19.43
C ASP A 146 3.01 25.85 20.45
N ILE A 147 2.88 24.60 19.99
CA ILE A 147 2.73 23.43 20.87
C ILE A 147 4.04 23.22 21.64
N LYS A 148 3.99 23.51 22.95
CA LYS A 148 5.14 23.43 23.84
C LYS A 148 4.96 22.32 24.87
N ASN A 149 6.08 21.80 25.36
CA ASN A 149 6.09 20.94 26.55
C ASN A 149 5.74 21.81 27.77
N GLU A 150 4.73 21.39 28.52
CA GLU A 150 4.25 22.14 29.69
C GLU A 150 5.34 22.34 30.78
N ASN A 151 6.29 21.37 30.87
CA ASN A 151 7.32 21.39 31.89
C ASN A 151 8.62 22.11 31.46
N THR A 152 8.99 22.01 30.17
CA THR A 152 10.28 22.55 29.70
C THR A 152 10.14 23.80 28.82
N GLY A 153 8.93 24.15 28.38
CA GLY A 153 8.67 25.25 27.45
C GLY A 153 9.18 25.01 26.02
N GLU A 154 9.80 23.88 25.74
CA GLU A 154 10.36 23.56 24.42
C GLU A 154 9.27 23.27 23.40
N LYS A 155 9.48 23.69 22.15
CA LYS A 155 8.61 23.38 21.01
C LYS A 155 8.67 21.89 20.67
N LEU A 156 7.56 21.18 20.91
CA LEU A 156 7.52 19.72 20.79
C LEU A 156 7.73 19.23 19.36
N LEU A 157 7.07 19.85 18.38
CA LEU A 157 7.15 19.40 16.98
C LEU A 157 8.52 19.67 16.39
N SER A 158 9.09 20.86 16.58
CA SER A 158 10.43 21.21 16.10
C SER A 158 11.47 20.22 16.61
N LYS A 159 11.48 19.98 17.92
CA LYS A 159 12.43 19.03 18.54
C LYS A 159 12.29 17.60 18.03
N ARG A 160 11.06 17.16 17.66
CA ARG A 160 10.85 15.83 17.07
C ARG A 160 11.37 15.75 15.64
N PHE A 161 11.13 16.76 14.81
CA PHE A 161 11.65 16.81 13.47
C PHE A 161 13.17 16.89 13.43
N ASP A 162 13.80 17.61 14.38
CA ASP A 162 15.26 17.70 14.48
C ASP A 162 15.94 16.36 14.79
N LYS A 163 15.22 15.43 15.42
CA LYS A 163 15.72 14.06 15.69
C LYS A 163 15.61 13.10 14.47
N ILE A 164 14.89 13.49 13.42
CA ILE A 164 14.70 12.64 12.24
C ILE A 164 15.83 12.93 11.26
N SER A 165 16.88 12.13 11.28
CA SER A 165 18.01 12.21 10.34
C SER A 165 17.90 11.21 9.19
N PHE A 166 17.11 10.15 9.36
CA PHE A 166 16.96 9.07 8.40
C PHE A 166 15.49 8.69 8.23
N VAL A 167 15.05 8.58 6.98
CA VAL A 167 13.71 8.08 6.62
C VAL A 167 13.88 6.99 5.57
N GLY A 168 13.65 5.74 5.95
CA GLY A 168 13.74 4.60 5.01
C GLY A 168 12.76 4.72 3.86
N SER A 169 13.11 4.21 2.69
CA SER A 169 12.28 4.29 1.48
C SER A 169 10.94 3.53 1.61
N ASP A 170 10.87 2.56 2.51
CA ASP A 170 9.71 1.67 2.68
C ASP A 170 8.69 2.17 3.69
N VAL A 171 8.99 3.24 4.45
CA VAL A 171 8.08 3.75 5.47
C VAL A 171 7.03 4.70 4.88
N ALA A 172 5.89 4.82 5.57
CA ALA A 172 4.78 5.69 5.15
C ALA A 172 5.20 7.15 4.96
N LEU A 173 6.09 7.67 5.81
CA LEU A 173 6.60 9.03 5.68
C LEU A 173 7.30 9.25 4.34
N ALA A 174 8.13 8.29 3.87
CA ALA A 174 8.79 8.40 2.57
C ALA A 174 7.78 8.50 1.41
N LYS A 175 6.69 7.72 1.49
CA LYS A 175 5.61 7.75 0.50
C LYS A 175 4.83 9.06 0.53
N TYR A 176 4.66 9.64 1.72
CA TYR A 176 4.05 10.95 1.88
C TYR A 176 4.92 12.07 1.29
N LEU A 177 6.24 12.01 1.54
CA LEU A 177 7.20 13.00 1.02
C LEU A 177 7.35 12.93 -0.52
N ASN A 178 7.19 11.75 -1.11
CA ASN A 178 7.22 11.56 -2.55
C ASN A 178 6.15 10.55 -3.02
N PRO A 179 4.89 11.00 -3.25
CA PRO A 179 3.81 10.13 -3.69
C PRO A 179 4.09 9.41 -5.03
N SER A 180 4.95 9.95 -5.89
CA SER A 180 5.33 9.31 -7.15
C SER A 180 6.05 7.97 -6.96
N SER A 181 6.58 7.73 -5.76
CA SER A 181 7.20 6.47 -5.36
C SER A 181 6.19 5.41 -4.86
N LEU A 182 4.89 5.73 -4.85
CA LEU A 182 3.82 4.81 -4.53
C LEU A 182 3.69 3.75 -5.64
N GLN A 183 4.49 2.70 -5.55
CA GLN A 183 4.21 1.48 -6.29
C GLN A 183 3.12 0.72 -5.51
N GLN A 184 2.01 0.42 -6.16
CA GLN A 184 1.05 -0.54 -5.63
C GLN A 184 1.74 -1.91 -5.60
N LYS A 185 2.38 -2.25 -4.48
CA LYS A 185 2.73 -3.63 -4.19
C LYS A 185 1.41 -4.37 -3.93
N ARG A 186 0.83 -4.93 -4.96
CA ARG A 186 -0.14 -6.01 -4.78
C ARG A 186 0.65 -7.18 -4.19
N THR A 187 0.54 -7.38 -2.89
CA THR A 187 0.90 -8.66 -2.27
C THR A 187 0.04 -9.72 -2.94
N GLY A 188 0.64 -10.80 -3.42
CA GLY A 188 -0.01 -11.76 -4.32
C GLY A 188 -1.25 -12.48 -3.78
N ARG A 189 -1.64 -12.27 -2.51
CA ARG A 189 -2.87 -12.79 -1.90
C ARG A 189 -3.76 -11.62 -1.49
N GLU A 190 -5.01 -11.64 -1.92
CA GLU A 190 -6.03 -10.67 -1.55
C GLU A 190 -6.29 -10.72 -0.04
N TYR A 191 -6.32 -9.56 0.62
CA TYR A 191 -6.67 -9.49 2.04
C TYR A 191 -8.18 -9.59 2.21
N ILE A 192 -8.61 -10.52 3.05
CA ILE A 192 -10.01 -10.73 3.40
C ILE A 192 -10.23 -10.19 4.80
N PRO A 193 -10.94 -9.06 4.96
CA PRO A 193 -11.14 -8.43 6.26
C PRO A 193 -12.24 -9.11 7.07
N ILE A 194 -12.13 -8.99 8.41
CA ILE A 194 -13.19 -9.33 9.36
C ILE A 194 -14.01 -8.09 9.73
N PHE A 195 -15.27 -8.27 10.14
CA PHE A 195 -16.19 -7.15 10.43
C PHE A 195 -16.95 -7.31 11.76
N PRO A 196 -16.28 -7.39 12.92
CA PRO A 196 -16.96 -7.59 14.19
C PRO A 196 -17.90 -6.45 14.59
N PHE A 197 -17.78 -5.29 13.97
CA PHE A 197 -18.59 -4.12 14.25
C PHE A 197 -19.64 -3.81 13.17
N GLY A 198 -19.81 -4.73 12.19
CA GLY A 198 -20.68 -4.53 11.04
C GLY A 198 -20.08 -3.61 9.98
N CYS A 199 -20.64 -3.64 8.77
CA CYS A 199 -20.21 -2.77 7.68
C CYS A 199 -21.29 -2.60 6.61
N ASN A 200 -21.14 -1.58 5.79
CA ASN A 200 -21.76 -1.43 4.49
C ASN A 200 -20.69 -1.55 3.38
N ASN A 201 -21.09 -1.46 2.11
CA ASN A 201 -20.18 -1.61 0.98
C ASN A 201 -18.98 -0.64 1.01
N SER A 202 -19.26 0.66 1.27
CA SER A 202 -18.17 1.66 1.31
C SER A 202 -17.23 1.42 2.50
N GLN A 203 -17.74 1.01 3.65
CA GLN A 203 -16.94 0.66 4.82
C GLN A 203 -16.12 -0.61 4.56
N TYR A 204 -16.70 -1.63 3.89
CA TYR A 204 -15.97 -2.82 3.48
C TYR A 204 -14.76 -2.45 2.61
N LYS A 205 -14.99 -1.64 1.56
CA LYS A 205 -13.92 -1.15 0.68
C LYS A 205 -12.87 -0.33 1.44
N ALA A 206 -13.29 0.52 2.39
CA ALA A 206 -12.40 1.34 3.20
C ALA A 206 -11.50 0.50 4.13
N VAL A 207 -12.06 -0.50 4.83
CA VAL A 207 -11.28 -1.41 5.69
C VAL A 207 -10.30 -2.22 4.86
N LYS A 208 -10.75 -2.80 3.74
CA LYS A 208 -9.88 -3.56 2.83
C LYS A 208 -8.71 -2.71 2.33
N ASN A 209 -8.98 -1.50 1.84
CA ASN A 209 -7.94 -0.58 1.37
C ASN A 209 -6.96 -0.20 2.48
N ALA A 210 -7.43 0.01 3.72
CA ALA A 210 -6.57 0.31 4.85
C ALA A 210 -5.62 -0.86 5.20
N MET A 211 -6.05 -2.10 4.98
CA MET A 211 -5.26 -3.28 5.27
C MET A 211 -4.29 -3.67 4.12
N GLU A 212 -4.64 -3.34 2.88
CA GLU A 212 -3.83 -3.67 1.70
C GLU A 212 -2.81 -2.58 1.33
N ASN A 213 -3.02 -1.34 1.77
CA ASN A 213 -2.19 -0.21 1.41
C ASN A 213 -1.47 0.37 2.62
N GLN A 214 -0.26 0.84 2.42
CA GLN A 214 0.54 1.48 3.45
C GLN A 214 -0.06 2.84 3.88
N ILE A 215 -0.71 3.54 2.96
CA ILE A 215 -1.43 4.79 3.19
C ILE A 215 -2.79 4.68 2.54
N SER A 216 -3.84 4.96 3.30
CA SER A 216 -5.20 5.08 2.77
C SER A 216 -5.90 6.31 3.36
N VAL A 217 -6.73 6.96 2.56
CA VAL A 217 -7.53 8.12 2.97
C VAL A 217 -9.00 7.74 2.96
N ILE A 218 -9.65 7.90 4.11
CA ILE A 218 -11.08 7.58 4.30
C ILE A 218 -11.83 8.88 4.54
N GLN A 219 -12.61 9.30 3.56
CA GLN A 219 -13.47 10.47 3.65
C GLN A 219 -14.93 10.07 3.85
N GLY A 220 -15.65 10.88 4.60
CA GLY A 220 -17.09 10.71 4.77
C GLY A 220 -17.69 11.83 5.61
N PRO A 221 -18.90 12.32 5.30
CA PRO A 221 -19.60 13.29 6.12
C PRO A 221 -19.94 12.72 7.52
N PRO A 222 -20.36 13.56 8.48
CA PRO A 222 -20.89 13.07 9.75
C PRO A 222 -22.01 12.05 9.56
N GLY A 223 -22.07 11.02 10.41
CA GLY A 223 -23.12 9.99 10.34
C GLY A 223 -22.84 8.81 9.40
N THR A 224 -21.80 8.84 8.56
CA THR A 224 -21.47 7.75 7.61
C THR A 224 -20.80 6.52 8.24
N GLY A 225 -20.64 6.48 9.56
CA GLY A 225 -20.05 5.34 10.26
C GLY A 225 -18.52 5.28 10.23
N LYS A 226 -17.82 6.44 10.13
CA LYS A 226 -16.35 6.48 10.19
C LYS A 226 -15.78 5.78 11.42
N THR A 227 -16.37 6.00 12.60
CA THR A 227 -15.93 5.33 13.84
C THR A 227 -16.07 3.81 13.74
N GLN A 228 -17.14 3.32 13.12
CA GLN A 228 -17.34 1.88 12.88
C GLN A 228 -16.26 1.31 11.94
N THR A 229 -15.89 2.06 10.91
CA THR A 229 -14.79 1.70 10.00
C THR A 229 -13.46 1.64 10.77
N ILE A 230 -13.17 2.62 11.64
CA ILE A 230 -11.96 2.64 12.49
C ILE A 230 -11.93 1.41 13.41
N LEU A 231 -13.06 1.06 14.05
CA LEU A 231 -13.16 -0.10 14.93
C LEU A 231 -12.87 -1.41 14.16
N ASN A 232 -13.38 -1.55 12.93
CA ASN A 232 -13.08 -2.72 12.10
C ASN A 232 -11.59 -2.75 11.68
N ILE A 233 -10.98 -1.61 11.36
CA ILE A 233 -9.53 -1.54 11.08
C ILE A 233 -8.72 -1.98 12.31
N ILE A 234 -9.07 -1.49 13.51
CA ILE A 234 -8.44 -1.92 14.76
C ILE A 234 -8.54 -3.44 14.94
N ALA A 235 -9.74 -4.00 14.76
CA ALA A 235 -9.96 -5.44 14.88
C ALA A 235 -9.07 -6.24 13.93
N ASN A 236 -8.98 -5.83 12.67
CA ASN A 236 -8.14 -6.50 11.68
C ASN A 236 -6.64 -6.40 12.01
N ILE A 237 -6.17 -5.28 12.54
CA ILE A 237 -4.78 -5.11 13.00
C ILE A 237 -4.50 -6.02 14.21
N LEU A 238 -5.43 -6.08 15.18
CA LEU A 238 -5.32 -6.94 16.36
C LEU A 238 -5.31 -8.44 15.98
N MET A 239 -6.11 -8.84 14.98
CA MET A 239 -6.09 -10.20 14.44
C MET A 239 -4.72 -10.58 13.85
N GLN A 240 -3.98 -9.62 13.30
CA GLN A 240 -2.61 -9.84 12.85
C GLN A 240 -1.57 -9.84 14.00
N GLY A 241 -2.01 -9.68 15.23
CA GLY A 241 -1.12 -9.58 16.40
C GLY A 241 -0.34 -8.27 16.49
N LYS A 242 -0.66 -7.31 15.64
CA LYS A 242 -0.02 -5.99 15.58
C LYS A 242 -0.65 -5.00 16.56
N THR A 243 0.00 -3.85 16.72
CA THR A 243 -0.47 -2.72 17.53
C THR A 243 -0.95 -1.58 16.64
N VAL A 244 -1.81 -0.71 17.20
CA VAL A 244 -2.37 0.43 16.48
C VAL A 244 -2.33 1.65 17.38
N GLN A 245 -1.99 2.80 16.81
CA GLN A 245 -2.09 4.11 17.47
C GLN A 245 -3.15 4.95 16.77
N ILE A 246 -4.06 5.52 17.56
CA ILE A 246 -5.11 6.43 17.09
C ILE A 246 -4.75 7.83 17.56
N VAL A 247 -4.66 8.78 16.65
CA VAL A 247 -4.35 10.18 16.96
C VAL A 247 -5.42 11.09 16.39
N SER A 248 -5.74 12.14 17.11
CA SER A 248 -6.67 13.19 16.70
C SER A 248 -6.27 14.53 17.31
N ASN A 249 -6.61 15.61 16.63
CA ASN A 249 -6.50 16.96 17.17
C ASN A 249 -7.51 17.24 18.31
N ASN A 250 -8.55 16.41 18.42
CA ASN A 250 -9.59 16.51 19.43
C ASN A 250 -9.65 15.23 20.26
N ASN A 251 -9.51 15.34 21.58
CA ASN A 251 -9.56 14.20 22.49
C ASN A 251 -10.91 13.47 22.43
N SER A 252 -12.02 14.18 22.23
CA SER A 252 -13.34 13.55 22.16
C SER A 252 -13.48 12.54 21.01
N ALA A 253 -12.73 12.72 19.92
CA ALA A 253 -12.76 11.77 18.80
C ALA A 253 -12.07 10.44 19.16
N THR A 254 -10.96 10.49 19.90
CA THR A 254 -10.27 9.27 20.39
C THR A 254 -11.03 8.63 21.54
N GLU A 255 -11.63 9.43 22.40
CA GLU A 255 -12.48 8.97 23.52
C GLU A 255 -13.70 8.20 23.01
N ASN A 256 -14.40 8.68 21.99
CA ASN A 256 -15.51 7.97 21.36
C ASN A 256 -15.12 6.55 20.85
N VAL A 257 -13.91 6.40 20.32
CA VAL A 257 -13.41 5.07 19.90
C VAL A 257 -13.19 4.18 21.14
N TYR A 258 -12.58 4.73 22.19
CA TYR A 258 -12.34 4.02 23.44
C TYR A 258 -13.64 3.59 24.12
N GLU A 259 -14.62 4.51 24.26
CA GLU A 259 -15.94 4.21 24.84
C GLU A 259 -16.67 3.09 24.10
N LYS A 260 -16.61 3.09 22.75
CA LYS A 260 -17.21 2.02 21.97
C LYS A 260 -16.53 0.68 22.20
N LEU A 261 -15.19 0.63 22.25
CA LEU A 261 -14.44 -0.59 22.56
C LEU A 261 -14.76 -1.10 23.96
N SER A 262 -14.89 -0.17 24.92
CA SER A 262 -15.12 -0.47 26.35
C SER A 262 -16.57 -0.78 26.67
N SER A 263 -17.51 -0.53 25.74
CA SER A 263 -18.93 -0.78 25.96
C SER A 263 -19.19 -2.23 26.40
N SER A 264 -20.23 -2.46 27.21
CA SER A 264 -20.62 -3.79 27.71
C SER A 264 -20.89 -4.79 26.60
N LYS A 265 -21.29 -4.30 25.42
CA LYS A 265 -21.50 -5.14 24.24
C LYS A 265 -20.20 -5.80 23.73
N TYR A 266 -19.07 -5.09 23.77
CA TYR A 266 -17.83 -5.57 23.20
C TYR A 266 -16.80 -5.98 24.24
N ASN A 267 -16.71 -5.23 25.33
CA ASN A 267 -15.80 -5.45 26.47
C ASN A 267 -14.32 -5.53 26.06
N LEU A 268 -13.91 -4.68 25.09
CA LEU A 268 -12.57 -4.64 24.53
C LEU A 268 -11.71 -3.48 25.08
N GLY A 269 -12.18 -2.74 26.07
CA GLY A 269 -11.46 -1.59 26.64
C GLY A 269 -10.07 -1.92 27.18
N PHE A 270 -9.88 -3.14 27.68
CA PHE A 270 -8.61 -3.58 28.25
C PHE A 270 -7.44 -3.62 27.27
N VAL A 271 -7.69 -3.64 25.93
CA VAL A 271 -6.63 -3.62 24.91
C VAL A 271 -6.15 -2.22 24.59
N ALA A 272 -6.78 -1.17 25.11
CA ALA A 272 -6.52 0.21 24.77
C ALA A 272 -5.98 1.02 25.97
N ALA A 273 -5.17 2.04 25.69
CA ALA A 273 -4.66 3.00 26.64
C ALA A 273 -4.86 4.42 26.11
N THR A 274 -5.42 5.32 26.94
CA THR A 274 -5.66 6.72 26.61
C THR A 274 -4.49 7.57 27.09
N LEU A 275 -3.55 7.91 26.20
CA LEU A 275 -2.27 8.55 26.55
C LEU A 275 -2.08 9.94 25.95
N GLY A 276 -3.15 10.56 25.43
CA GLY A 276 -3.06 11.75 24.57
C GLY A 276 -2.47 13.00 25.24
N ASN A 277 -2.77 13.24 26.52
CA ASN A 277 -2.28 14.39 27.28
C ASN A 277 -1.94 14.00 28.74
N SER A 278 -1.36 14.94 29.51
CA SER A 278 -0.94 14.71 30.90
C SER A 278 -2.09 14.26 31.79
N LYS A 279 -3.27 14.86 31.62
CA LYS A 279 -4.47 14.50 32.40
C LYS A 279 -4.91 13.06 32.08
N ASN A 280 -4.98 12.71 30.81
CA ASN A 280 -5.38 11.36 30.38
C ASN A 280 -4.38 10.30 30.87
N LYS A 281 -3.08 10.63 30.87
CA LYS A 281 -2.04 9.74 31.42
C LYS A 281 -2.23 9.45 32.87
N LYS A 282 -2.52 10.51 33.70
CA LYS A 282 -2.82 10.34 35.12
C LYS A 282 -4.06 9.47 35.33
N ILE A 283 -5.15 9.79 34.65
CA ILE A 283 -6.39 9.01 34.72
C ILE A 283 -6.13 7.55 34.32
N PHE A 284 -5.33 7.32 33.30
CA PHE A 284 -4.96 5.96 32.89
C PHE A 284 -4.18 5.23 33.98
N VAL A 285 -3.19 5.87 34.61
CA VAL A 285 -2.40 5.28 35.69
C VAL A 285 -3.27 4.95 36.91
N GLU A 286 -4.18 5.87 37.29
CA GLU A 286 -5.07 5.70 38.43
C GLU A 286 -6.13 4.59 38.23
N ASN A 287 -6.59 4.40 37.00
CA ASN A 287 -7.67 3.47 36.63
C ASN A 287 -7.21 2.18 35.94
N GLN A 288 -5.94 1.82 36.09
CA GLN A 288 -5.44 0.56 35.49
C GLN A 288 -6.02 -0.64 36.26
N ASP A 289 -6.63 -1.55 35.50
CA ASP A 289 -6.99 -2.87 36.04
C ASP A 289 -5.73 -3.73 36.21
N THR A 290 -5.63 -4.37 37.36
CA THR A 290 -4.52 -5.28 37.70
C THR A 290 -4.71 -6.68 37.12
N ILE A 291 -5.94 -7.01 36.71
CA ILE A 291 -6.34 -8.32 36.23
C ILE A 291 -6.90 -8.20 34.82
N TYR A 292 -6.71 -9.22 34.02
CA TYR A 292 -7.38 -9.33 32.73
C TYR A 292 -8.86 -9.66 32.92
N PRO A 293 -9.74 -9.33 31.95
CA PRO A 293 -11.10 -9.84 31.93
C PRO A 293 -11.14 -11.37 32.00
N ASP A 294 -12.25 -11.93 32.50
CA ASP A 294 -12.48 -13.35 32.42
C ASP A 294 -12.67 -13.77 30.94
N PHE A 295 -11.73 -14.56 30.43
CA PHE A 295 -11.73 -15.04 29.06
C PHE A 295 -12.41 -16.40 28.90
N SER A 296 -13.00 -16.97 29.95
CA SER A 296 -13.63 -18.30 29.89
C SER A 296 -14.72 -18.41 28.82
N LEU A 297 -15.51 -17.33 28.67
CA LEU A 297 -16.58 -17.21 27.68
C LEU A 297 -16.11 -16.76 26.29
N TRP A 298 -14.82 -16.44 26.13
CA TRP A 298 -14.29 -15.93 24.85
C TRP A 298 -13.66 -17.01 23.99
N LYS A 299 -13.37 -18.15 24.59
CA LYS A 299 -12.79 -19.29 23.89
C LYS A 299 -13.86 -20.05 23.14
N THR A 300 -13.59 -20.30 21.88
CA THR A 300 -14.41 -21.25 21.12
C THR A 300 -13.85 -22.65 21.24
N THR A 301 -14.74 -23.64 21.22
CA THR A 301 -14.40 -25.06 21.10
C THR A 301 -14.05 -25.42 19.66
N GLU A 302 -14.41 -24.59 18.72
CA GLU A 302 -14.09 -24.80 17.32
C GLU A 302 -12.58 -24.62 17.06
N ASN A 303 -12.08 -25.34 16.05
CA ASN A 303 -10.71 -25.16 15.61
C ASN A 303 -10.55 -23.74 15.04
N SER A 304 -9.57 -23.00 15.55
CA SER A 304 -9.29 -21.61 15.09
C SER A 304 -9.09 -21.52 13.58
N TYR A 305 -8.57 -22.56 12.93
CA TYR A 305 -8.40 -22.60 11.49
C TYR A 305 -9.74 -22.69 10.75
N ASP A 306 -10.65 -23.55 11.22
CA ASP A 306 -11.96 -23.73 10.59
C ASP A 306 -12.82 -22.47 10.74
N LEU A 307 -12.82 -21.86 11.93
CA LEU A 307 -13.49 -20.58 12.18
C LEU A 307 -12.95 -19.48 11.29
N GLN A 308 -11.63 -19.36 11.15
CA GLN A 308 -11.02 -18.36 10.28
C GLN A 308 -11.43 -18.57 8.83
N LYS A 309 -11.41 -19.80 8.35
CA LYS A 309 -11.82 -20.14 6.99
C LYS A 309 -13.29 -19.80 6.74
N GLU A 310 -14.17 -20.08 7.67
CA GLU A 310 -15.59 -19.74 7.56
C GLU A 310 -15.81 -18.22 7.51
N ILE A 311 -15.11 -17.45 8.35
CA ILE A 311 -15.14 -15.98 8.31
C ILE A 311 -14.65 -15.46 6.96
N GLU A 312 -13.56 -16.03 6.41
CA GLU A 312 -13.03 -15.65 5.10
C GLU A 312 -14.04 -15.94 3.97
N GLU A 313 -14.69 -17.07 4.00
CA GLU A 313 -15.73 -17.45 3.02
C GLU A 313 -16.93 -16.52 3.09
N GLN A 314 -17.45 -16.25 4.28
CA GLN A 314 -18.59 -15.32 4.49
C GLN A 314 -18.22 -13.88 4.08
N SER A 315 -17.04 -13.41 4.42
CA SER A 315 -16.56 -12.09 4.03
C SER A 315 -16.44 -11.94 2.51
N SER A 316 -15.93 -12.97 1.82
CA SER A 316 -15.85 -13.01 0.36
C SER A 316 -17.23 -13.05 -0.30
N GLN A 317 -18.15 -13.82 0.29
CA GLN A 317 -19.53 -13.85 -0.18
C GLN A 317 -20.22 -12.49 0.00
N LEU A 318 -20.04 -11.84 1.14
CA LEU A 318 -20.57 -10.50 1.41
C LEU A 318 -20.03 -9.46 0.41
N LYS A 319 -18.76 -9.53 0.08
CA LYS A 319 -18.18 -8.68 -0.99
C LYS A 319 -18.92 -8.89 -2.31
N THR A 320 -19.15 -10.14 -2.69
CA THR A 320 -19.88 -10.47 -3.93
C THR A 320 -21.31 -9.90 -3.91
N VAL A 321 -21.98 -9.97 -2.77
CA VAL A 321 -23.30 -9.36 -2.57
C VAL A 321 -23.26 -7.86 -2.78
N PHE A 322 -22.30 -7.17 -2.16
CA PHE A 322 -22.15 -5.72 -2.31
C PHE A 322 -21.83 -5.31 -3.77
N ASP A 323 -20.92 -6.01 -4.43
CA ASP A 323 -20.58 -5.74 -5.84
C ASP A 323 -21.80 -5.93 -6.77
N LYS A 324 -22.59 -6.98 -6.52
CA LYS A 324 -23.85 -7.22 -7.27
C LYS A 324 -24.94 -6.17 -6.98
N GLN A 325 -25.07 -5.72 -5.73
CA GLN A 325 -26.01 -4.64 -5.37
C GLN A 325 -25.65 -3.33 -6.06
N GLU A 326 -24.36 -2.97 -6.10
CA GLU A 326 -23.87 -1.78 -6.80
C GLU A 326 -24.13 -1.87 -8.31
N LYS A 327 -23.83 -3.05 -8.90
CA LYS A 327 -24.12 -3.31 -10.31
C LYS A 327 -25.62 -3.24 -10.63
N LEU A 328 -26.46 -3.81 -9.77
CA LEU A 328 -27.92 -3.75 -9.90
C LEU A 328 -28.43 -2.31 -9.90
N ALA A 329 -27.93 -1.48 -8.99
CA ALA A 329 -28.31 -0.06 -8.94
C ALA A 329 -27.92 0.68 -10.24
N SER A 330 -26.71 0.43 -10.76
CA SER A 330 -26.24 0.99 -12.02
C SER A 330 -27.10 0.54 -13.22
N LEU A 331 -27.40 -0.76 -13.32
CA LEU A 331 -28.25 -1.31 -14.40
C LEU A 331 -29.68 -0.78 -14.35
N ARG A 332 -30.25 -0.63 -13.17
CA ARG A 332 -31.58 -0.03 -13.01
C ARG A 332 -31.62 1.43 -13.44
N GLN A 333 -30.57 2.18 -13.14
CA GLN A 333 -30.42 3.56 -13.61
C GLN A 333 -30.31 3.62 -15.14
N GLU A 334 -29.46 2.75 -15.73
CA GLU A 334 -29.30 2.66 -17.19
C GLU A 334 -30.61 2.27 -17.87
N LEU A 335 -31.34 1.29 -17.30
CA LEU A 335 -32.64 0.90 -17.81
C LEU A 335 -33.68 2.05 -17.76
N SER A 336 -33.70 2.78 -16.64
CA SER A 336 -34.59 3.94 -16.51
C SER A 336 -34.31 5.03 -17.55
N GLN A 337 -33.03 5.34 -17.80
CA GLN A 337 -32.61 6.27 -18.84
C GLN A 337 -33.02 5.77 -20.23
N LEU A 338 -32.76 4.49 -20.52
CA LEU A 338 -33.10 3.87 -21.78
C LEU A 338 -34.61 3.89 -22.03
N VAL A 339 -35.45 3.66 -21.01
CA VAL A 339 -36.91 3.73 -21.13
C VAL A 339 -37.38 5.14 -21.50
N THR A 340 -36.81 6.15 -20.84
CA THR A 340 -37.13 7.55 -21.15
C THR A 340 -36.70 7.93 -22.57
N GLU A 341 -35.50 7.54 -22.99
CA GLU A 341 -35.04 7.76 -24.38
C GLU A 341 -35.93 7.06 -25.39
N LYS A 342 -36.36 5.83 -25.10
CA LYS A 342 -37.27 5.05 -25.96
C LYS A 342 -38.64 5.69 -26.05
N GLU A 343 -39.18 6.29 -24.99
CA GLU A 343 -40.45 7.00 -25.02
C GLU A 343 -40.40 8.19 -25.97
N TYR A 344 -39.36 9.02 -25.92
CA TYR A 344 -39.17 10.10 -26.88
C TYR A 344 -38.98 9.59 -28.31
N PHE A 345 -38.26 8.51 -28.49
CA PHE A 345 -38.09 7.88 -29.78
C PHE A 345 -39.45 7.35 -30.34
N ASN A 346 -40.27 6.72 -29.51
CA ASN A 346 -41.59 6.21 -29.94
C ASN A 346 -42.50 7.35 -30.37
N GLN A 347 -42.51 8.49 -29.69
CA GLN A 347 -43.25 9.70 -30.12
C GLN A 347 -42.81 10.15 -31.52
N TYR A 348 -41.50 10.18 -31.78
CA TYR A 348 -40.97 10.48 -33.11
C TYR A 348 -41.39 9.45 -34.15
N VAL A 349 -41.42 8.15 -33.83
CA VAL A 349 -41.86 7.07 -34.75
C VAL A 349 -43.33 7.23 -35.13
N GLU A 350 -44.19 7.55 -34.15
CA GLU A 350 -45.63 7.79 -34.40
C GLU A 350 -45.88 8.96 -35.38
N GLU A 351 -45.06 10.01 -35.32
CA GLU A 351 -45.13 11.14 -36.26
C GLU A 351 -44.64 10.78 -37.65
N THR A 352 -43.79 9.74 -37.83
CA THR A 352 -43.17 9.40 -39.12
C THR A 352 -43.85 8.25 -39.88
N ASP A 353 -44.88 7.65 -39.32
CA ASP A 353 -45.65 6.52 -39.91
C ASP A 353 -44.77 5.35 -40.36
N VAL A 354 -43.82 4.96 -39.50
CA VAL A 354 -42.90 3.84 -39.72
C VAL A 354 -43.34 2.63 -38.94
N ASP A 355 -43.73 1.54 -39.65
CA ASP A 355 -44.00 0.25 -39.02
C ASP A 355 -42.69 -0.43 -38.58
N THR A 356 -42.46 -0.44 -37.27
CA THR A 356 -41.26 -1.05 -36.67
C THR A 356 -41.50 -2.48 -36.18
N ASP A 357 -42.73 -3.04 -36.31
CA ASP A 357 -43.11 -4.30 -35.63
C ASP A 357 -43.02 -5.53 -36.53
N ASN A 358 -43.02 -5.37 -37.84
CA ASN A 358 -43.17 -6.47 -38.82
C ASN A 358 -41.86 -6.96 -39.46
N ILE A 359 -40.70 -6.87 -38.77
CA ILE A 359 -39.43 -7.31 -39.35
C ILE A 359 -39.02 -8.66 -38.78
N ASN A 360 -38.92 -9.65 -39.66
CA ASN A 360 -38.45 -11.00 -39.30
C ASN A 360 -36.94 -11.14 -39.43
N PHE A 361 -36.28 -11.45 -38.29
CA PHE A 361 -34.85 -11.78 -38.23
C PHE A 361 -34.68 -13.24 -37.83
N LYS A 362 -33.91 -13.99 -38.59
CA LYS A 362 -33.59 -15.40 -38.28
C LYS A 362 -32.69 -15.56 -37.06
N LYS A 363 -32.03 -14.50 -36.60
CA LYS A 363 -31.05 -14.54 -35.50
C LYS A 363 -31.39 -13.46 -34.48
N LYS A 364 -31.40 -13.84 -33.19
CA LYS A 364 -31.51 -12.87 -32.09
C LYS A 364 -30.21 -12.09 -32.01
N LEU A 365 -30.21 -10.84 -32.44
CA LEU A 365 -29.03 -9.96 -32.40
C LEU A 365 -28.95 -9.22 -31.07
N SER A 366 -27.73 -8.98 -30.62
CA SER A 366 -27.48 -8.13 -29.45
C SER A 366 -27.67 -6.64 -29.80
N SER A 367 -27.92 -5.85 -28.78
CA SER A 367 -28.05 -4.38 -28.91
C SER A 367 -26.82 -3.77 -29.60
N LYS A 368 -25.63 -4.26 -29.34
CA LYS A 368 -24.38 -3.84 -29.99
C LYS A 368 -24.41 -4.04 -31.52
N HIS A 369 -24.97 -5.14 -31.98
CA HIS A 369 -25.07 -5.40 -33.43
C HIS A 369 -26.08 -4.45 -34.09
N TRP A 370 -27.20 -4.20 -33.42
CA TRP A 370 -28.19 -3.24 -33.92
C TRP A 370 -27.65 -1.82 -33.94
N MET A 371 -26.86 -1.42 -32.93
CA MET A 371 -26.20 -0.12 -32.92
C MET A 371 -25.25 0.05 -34.10
N VAL A 372 -24.46 -0.97 -34.44
CA VAL A 372 -23.54 -0.91 -35.59
C VAL A 372 -24.31 -0.78 -36.89
N LEU A 373 -25.36 -1.58 -37.07
CA LEU A 373 -26.23 -1.48 -38.29
C LEU A 373 -26.88 -0.10 -38.42
N TRP A 374 -27.39 0.42 -37.33
CA TRP A 374 -27.98 1.78 -37.29
C TRP A 374 -26.94 2.83 -37.67
N GLN A 375 -25.76 2.83 -37.02
CA GLN A 375 -24.70 3.80 -37.30
C GLN A 375 -24.18 3.70 -38.73
N GLU A 376 -24.00 2.50 -39.29
CA GLU A 376 -23.59 2.32 -40.70
C GLU A 376 -24.64 2.89 -41.67
N CYS A 377 -25.94 2.71 -41.39
CA CYS A 377 -27.00 3.29 -42.21
C CYS A 377 -27.05 4.82 -42.09
N GLN A 378 -26.79 5.36 -40.89
CA GLN A 378 -26.75 6.80 -40.69
C GLN A 378 -25.60 7.44 -41.48
N LEU A 379 -24.40 6.84 -41.50
CA LEU A 379 -23.30 7.32 -42.30
C LEU A 379 -23.62 7.30 -43.81
N ILE A 380 -24.24 6.20 -44.31
CA ILE A 380 -24.68 6.11 -45.71
C ILE A 380 -25.69 7.23 -46.05
N SER A 381 -26.59 7.57 -45.13
CA SER A 381 -27.54 8.64 -45.28
C SER A 381 -26.90 10.04 -45.37
N GLU A 382 -25.90 10.29 -44.49
CA GLU A 382 -25.14 11.55 -44.47
C GLU A 382 -24.32 11.75 -45.75
N GLU A 383 -23.76 10.66 -46.32
CA GLU A 383 -23.03 10.66 -47.60
C GLU A 383 -23.94 10.77 -48.83
N LYS A 384 -25.27 10.77 -48.62
CA LYS A 384 -26.29 10.77 -49.70
C LYS A 384 -26.08 9.64 -50.70
N THR A 385 -25.55 8.51 -50.26
CA THR A 385 -25.33 7.32 -51.09
C THR A 385 -26.46 6.31 -50.90
N ALA A 386 -26.71 5.47 -51.87
CA ALA A 386 -27.68 4.38 -51.74
C ALA A 386 -27.05 3.19 -50.98
N ILE A 387 -27.91 2.43 -50.25
CA ILE A 387 -27.43 1.20 -49.56
C ILE A 387 -26.87 0.21 -50.58
N GLY A 388 -25.54 0.06 -50.57
CA GLY A 388 -24.81 -0.78 -51.52
C GLY A 388 -25.07 -2.27 -51.32
N PHE A 389 -24.82 -3.03 -52.37
CA PHE A 389 -24.98 -4.50 -52.39
C PHE A 389 -24.12 -5.18 -51.29
N TRP A 390 -22.90 -4.72 -51.08
CA TRP A 390 -21.99 -5.26 -50.04
C TRP A 390 -22.51 -5.06 -48.62
N PHE A 391 -23.17 -3.95 -48.33
CA PHE A 391 -23.81 -3.76 -47.04
C PHE A 391 -24.90 -4.82 -46.81
N LYS A 392 -25.75 -5.07 -47.82
CA LYS A 392 -26.84 -6.07 -47.75
C LYS A 392 -26.29 -7.49 -47.52
N ILE A 393 -25.22 -7.84 -48.21
CA ILE A 393 -24.50 -9.14 -48.01
C ILE A 393 -23.91 -9.23 -46.59
N LYS A 394 -23.25 -8.19 -46.13
CA LYS A 394 -22.70 -8.14 -44.76
C LYS A 394 -23.83 -8.26 -43.74
N ALA A 395 -24.91 -7.55 -43.89
CA ALA A 395 -26.09 -7.60 -43.02
C ALA A 395 -26.71 -9.00 -42.98
N LEU A 396 -26.78 -9.68 -44.13
CA LEU A 396 -27.29 -11.05 -44.22
C LEU A 396 -26.37 -12.06 -43.51
N PHE A 397 -25.10 -12.10 -43.91
CA PHE A 397 -24.18 -13.14 -43.39
C PHE A 397 -23.66 -12.92 -41.98
N LYS A 398 -23.36 -11.68 -41.64
CA LYS A 398 -22.82 -11.35 -40.32
C LYS A 398 -23.92 -11.15 -39.28
N TYR A 399 -25.01 -10.52 -39.67
CA TYR A 399 -26.06 -10.13 -38.71
C TYR A 399 -27.38 -10.92 -38.92
N GLY A 400 -27.51 -11.71 -39.97
CA GLY A 400 -28.69 -12.54 -40.19
C GLY A 400 -29.96 -11.75 -40.57
N VAL A 401 -29.80 -10.58 -41.14
CA VAL A 401 -30.92 -9.76 -41.69
C VAL A 401 -31.39 -10.39 -42.99
N THR A 402 -32.45 -11.18 -42.92
CA THR A 402 -32.98 -11.96 -44.09
C THR A 402 -34.07 -11.26 -44.82
N ASP A 403 -34.67 -10.26 -44.25
CA ASP A 403 -35.73 -9.47 -44.88
C ASP A 403 -35.15 -8.45 -45.87
N TRP A 404 -35.15 -8.83 -47.17
CA TRP A 404 -34.69 -7.95 -48.24
C TRP A 404 -35.70 -6.85 -48.55
N GLY A 405 -36.93 -6.96 -48.06
CA GLY A 405 -37.98 -5.96 -48.22
C GLY A 405 -37.63 -4.65 -47.51
N ILE A 406 -36.89 -4.72 -46.41
CA ILE A 406 -36.44 -3.54 -45.64
C ILE A 406 -35.62 -2.58 -46.51
N TYR A 407 -34.79 -3.12 -47.44
CA TYR A 407 -33.90 -2.32 -48.28
C TYR A 407 -34.60 -1.64 -49.49
N LYS A 408 -35.93 -1.86 -49.65
CA LYS A 408 -36.74 -1.15 -50.60
C LYS A 408 -37.37 0.12 -50.01
N GLN A 409 -37.28 0.27 -48.68
CA GLN A 409 -37.79 1.44 -47.97
C GLN A 409 -36.80 2.61 -48.07
N ASP A 410 -37.23 3.78 -47.73
CA ASP A 410 -36.40 4.96 -47.57
C ASP A 410 -35.34 4.69 -46.48
N ILE A 411 -34.13 5.20 -46.67
CA ILE A 411 -33.00 5.01 -45.73
C ILE A 411 -33.34 5.54 -44.34
N SER A 412 -34.13 6.62 -44.24
CA SER A 412 -34.62 7.16 -42.98
C SER A 412 -35.48 6.14 -42.20
N LYS A 413 -36.36 5.41 -42.93
CA LYS A 413 -37.19 4.36 -42.33
C LYS A 413 -36.35 3.16 -41.86
N ILE A 414 -35.33 2.81 -42.60
CA ILE A 414 -34.40 1.74 -42.21
C ILE A 414 -33.59 2.09 -40.94
N ILE A 415 -33.11 3.34 -40.84
CA ILE A 415 -32.44 3.87 -39.68
C ILE A 415 -33.37 3.81 -38.44
N THR A 416 -34.59 4.31 -38.58
CA THR A 416 -35.59 4.27 -37.51
C THR A 416 -35.89 2.84 -37.06
N THR A 417 -36.00 1.91 -38.01
CA THR A 417 -36.22 0.49 -37.69
C THR A 417 -35.07 -0.12 -36.92
N PHE A 418 -33.81 0.07 -37.35
CA PHE A 418 -32.64 -0.48 -36.63
C PHE A 418 -32.47 0.18 -35.25
N GLN A 419 -32.83 1.44 -35.13
CA GLN A 419 -32.86 2.15 -33.84
C GLN A 419 -33.91 1.56 -32.90
N ALA A 420 -35.14 1.27 -33.41
CA ALA A 420 -36.18 0.59 -32.64
C ALA A 420 -35.72 -0.79 -32.15
N MET A 421 -35.06 -1.57 -33.02
CA MET A 421 -34.50 -2.87 -32.65
C MET A 421 -33.39 -2.76 -31.63
N TYR A 422 -32.55 -1.73 -31.70
CA TYR A 422 -31.55 -1.44 -30.68
C TYR A 422 -32.22 -1.22 -29.31
N TYR A 423 -33.20 -0.35 -29.21
CA TYR A 423 -33.88 -0.10 -27.93
C TYR A 423 -34.55 -1.35 -27.37
N ARG A 424 -35.21 -2.16 -28.21
CA ARG A 424 -35.82 -3.42 -27.78
C ARG A 424 -34.78 -4.43 -27.27
N ALA A 425 -33.68 -4.63 -28.00
CA ALA A 425 -32.63 -5.56 -27.67
C ALA A 425 -31.90 -5.11 -26.38
N LYS A 426 -31.57 -3.82 -26.27
CA LYS A 426 -30.89 -3.26 -25.11
C LYS A 426 -31.74 -3.35 -23.83
N GLN A 427 -33.04 -3.04 -23.94
CA GLN A 427 -33.97 -3.19 -22.82
C GLN A 427 -34.08 -4.64 -22.36
N ALA A 428 -34.19 -5.59 -23.31
CA ALA A 428 -34.24 -7.01 -22.98
C ALA A 428 -32.95 -7.52 -22.32
N GLU A 429 -31.80 -7.10 -22.80
CA GLU A 429 -30.48 -7.44 -22.22
C GLU A 429 -30.35 -6.91 -20.78
N LEU A 430 -30.65 -5.64 -20.55
CA LEU A 430 -30.62 -5.03 -19.23
C LEU A 430 -31.61 -5.70 -18.27
N SER A 431 -32.83 -5.97 -18.71
CA SER A 431 -33.85 -6.64 -17.90
C SER A 431 -33.45 -8.06 -17.54
N ALA A 432 -32.83 -8.82 -18.45
CA ALA A 432 -32.31 -10.17 -18.19
C ALA A 432 -31.17 -10.14 -17.17
N GLU A 433 -30.20 -9.23 -17.33
CA GLU A 433 -29.07 -9.10 -16.40
C GLU A 433 -29.53 -8.67 -14.99
N ILE A 434 -30.51 -7.75 -14.91
CA ILE A 434 -31.16 -7.36 -13.65
C ILE A 434 -31.79 -8.58 -12.98
N ALA A 435 -32.60 -9.35 -13.72
CA ALA A 435 -33.29 -10.52 -13.20
C ALA A 435 -32.30 -11.61 -12.67
N ASP A 436 -31.20 -11.83 -13.38
CA ASP A 436 -30.15 -12.76 -12.95
C ASP A 436 -29.49 -12.33 -11.64
N ILE A 437 -29.17 -11.02 -11.51
CA ILE A 437 -28.60 -10.49 -10.28
C ILE A 437 -29.61 -10.56 -9.14
N GLU A 438 -30.87 -10.19 -9.35
CA GLU A 438 -31.93 -10.27 -8.34
C GLU A 438 -32.15 -11.71 -7.86
N LYS A 439 -32.14 -12.67 -8.79
CA LYS A 439 -32.22 -14.11 -8.46
C LYS A 439 -31.07 -14.52 -7.56
N TYR A 440 -29.83 -14.10 -7.86
CA TYR A 440 -28.68 -14.38 -7.00
C TYR A 440 -28.85 -13.77 -5.61
N LEU A 441 -29.19 -12.48 -5.54
CA LEU A 441 -29.33 -11.77 -4.26
C LEU A 441 -30.45 -12.38 -3.39
N ASN A 442 -31.51 -12.88 -3.99
CA ASN A 442 -32.59 -13.56 -3.30
C ASN A 442 -32.19 -14.99 -2.81
N SER A 443 -31.17 -15.59 -3.40
CA SER A 443 -30.67 -16.91 -2.98
C SER A 443 -29.66 -16.84 -1.83
N VAL A 444 -29.10 -15.67 -1.54
CA VAL A 444 -28.12 -15.49 -0.46
C VAL A 444 -28.82 -15.45 0.90
N ASN A 445 -28.15 -15.98 1.92
CA ASN A 445 -28.61 -15.90 3.30
C ASN A 445 -28.85 -14.44 3.72
N LYS A 446 -30.07 -14.13 4.15
CA LYS A 446 -30.45 -12.78 4.59
C LYS A 446 -29.68 -12.31 5.82
N ASN A 447 -29.22 -13.23 6.66
CA ASN A 447 -28.47 -12.93 7.88
C ASN A 447 -26.95 -12.93 7.67
N LEU A 448 -26.46 -13.10 6.42
CA LEU A 448 -25.03 -13.21 6.11
C LEU A 448 -24.15 -12.15 6.80
N LEU A 449 -24.59 -10.88 6.81
CA LEU A 449 -23.87 -9.80 7.47
C LEU A 449 -23.84 -9.98 9.00
N GLU A 450 -24.96 -10.34 9.58
CA GLU A 450 -25.07 -10.57 11.04
C GLU A 450 -24.24 -11.77 11.46
N ASP A 451 -24.31 -12.88 10.73
CA ASP A 451 -23.52 -14.09 10.95
C ASP A 451 -22.01 -13.78 10.87
N LEU A 452 -21.59 -13.07 9.82
CA LEU A 452 -20.20 -12.62 9.68
C LEU A 452 -19.75 -11.74 10.84
N CYS A 453 -20.59 -10.81 11.30
CA CYS A 453 -20.25 -9.93 12.41
C CYS A 453 -20.07 -10.72 13.70
N ASN A 454 -20.97 -11.65 13.97
CA ASN A 454 -20.93 -12.50 15.17
C ASN A 454 -19.70 -13.40 15.16
N GLN A 455 -19.44 -14.10 14.06
CA GLN A 455 -18.26 -14.96 13.92
C GLN A 455 -16.96 -14.17 13.94
N SER A 456 -16.90 -12.99 13.30
CA SER A 456 -15.76 -12.08 13.37
C SER A 456 -15.47 -11.65 14.81
N MET A 457 -16.50 -11.38 15.62
CA MET A 457 -16.36 -11.02 17.03
C MET A 457 -15.87 -12.21 17.85
N VAL A 458 -16.41 -13.40 17.62
CA VAL A 458 -15.97 -14.64 18.28
C VAL A 458 -14.50 -14.90 17.96
N GLY A 459 -14.10 -14.82 16.69
CA GLY A 459 -12.71 -15.02 16.28
C GLY A 459 -11.74 -13.99 16.88
N LEU A 460 -12.14 -12.72 16.94
CA LEU A 460 -11.36 -11.65 17.59
C LEU A 460 -11.18 -11.92 19.09
N LYS A 461 -12.26 -12.26 19.79
CA LYS A 461 -12.23 -12.57 21.23
C LYS A 461 -11.40 -13.80 21.53
N ASP A 462 -11.57 -14.89 20.78
CA ASP A 462 -10.75 -16.09 20.93
C ASP A 462 -9.25 -15.81 20.74
N LYS A 463 -8.90 -15.03 19.70
CA LYS A 463 -7.51 -14.62 19.46
C LYS A 463 -6.92 -13.82 20.62
N LEU A 464 -7.68 -12.87 21.15
CA LEU A 464 -7.27 -12.06 22.31
C LEU A 464 -7.16 -12.91 23.58
N ALA A 465 -8.14 -13.78 23.84
CA ALA A 465 -8.11 -14.71 24.97
C ALA A 465 -6.83 -15.55 24.96
N ARG A 466 -6.52 -16.21 23.84
CA ARG A 466 -5.29 -17.03 23.68
C ARG A 466 -4.02 -16.22 23.83
N LYS A 467 -4.01 -14.95 23.39
CA LYS A 467 -2.83 -14.07 23.51
C LYS A 467 -2.53 -13.70 24.97
N TYR A 468 -3.56 -13.49 25.77
CA TYR A 468 -3.42 -13.00 27.15
C TYR A 468 -3.62 -14.07 28.21
N GLU A 469 -4.04 -15.27 27.83
CA GLU A 469 -4.15 -16.42 28.72
C GLU A 469 -2.77 -16.82 29.24
N GLY A 470 -2.69 -17.17 30.50
CA GLY A 470 -1.43 -17.51 31.17
C GLY A 470 -0.67 -16.33 31.78
N ASN A 471 -1.10 -15.09 31.50
CA ASN A 471 -0.59 -13.92 32.21
C ASN A 471 -1.41 -13.73 33.50
N SER A 472 -0.86 -14.06 34.63
CA SER A 472 -1.54 -13.97 35.93
C SER A 472 -1.84 -12.52 36.37
N SER A 473 -1.14 -11.54 35.81
CA SER A 473 -1.35 -10.12 36.11
C SER A 473 -1.03 -9.25 34.92
N ARG A 474 -1.74 -8.11 34.80
CA ARG A 474 -1.37 -7.05 33.85
C ARG A 474 -0.17 -6.29 34.36
N LYS A 475 0.68 -5.85 33.42
CA LYS A 475 1.74 -4.90 33.76
C LYS A 475 1.10 -3.56 34.12
N ILE A 476 1.40 -3.09 35.32
CA ILE A 476 0.99 -1.78 35.82
C ILE A 476 2.08 -0.77 35.45
N PHE A 477 1.66 0.37 34.94
CA PHE A 477 2.53 1.49 34.59
C PHE A 477 2.50 2.53 35.71
N SER A 478 3.68 3.01 36.08
CA SER A 478 3.78 4.21 36.97
C SER A 478 3.71 5.50 36.12
N GLU A 479 3.51 6.65 36.78
CA GLU A 479 3.61 7.94 36.10
C GLU A 479 4.99 8.10 35.44
N ASP A 480 6.06 7.71 36.09
CA ASP A 480 7.42 7.79 35.55
C ASP A 480 7.65 6.95 34.29
N ASP A 481 6.99 5.80 34.17
CA ASP A 481 7.04 4.97 32.97
C ASP A 481 6.41 5.66 31.76
N LEU A 482 5.36 6.46 31.98
CA LEU A 482 4.65 7.18 30.94
C LEU A 482 5.28 8.54 30.58
N TRP A 483 6.14 9.09 31.47
CA TRP A 483 6.85 10.33 31.21
C TRP A 483 8.22 10.11 30.54
N LYS A 484 8.79 8.91 30.63
CA LYS A 484 9.88 8.52 29.76
C LYS A 484 9.36 8.57 28.32
N ASP A 485 10.23 8.94 27.38
CA ASP A 485 9.83 9.11 25.97
C ASP A 485 8.83 8.01 25.57
N PRO A 486 7.59 8.35 25.14
CA PRO A 486 6.57 7.35 24.81
C PRO A 486 7.07 6.29 23.82
N ASN A 487 8.05 6.65 22.99
CA ASN A 487 8.73 5.71 22.09
C ASN A 487 9.56 4.69 22.87
N ASP A 488 10.19 5.06 24.00
CA ASP A 488 11.00 4.13 24.78
C ASP A 488 10.16 3.10 25.54
N VAL A 489 9.02 3.50 26.07
CA VAL A 489 8.12 2.60 26.81
C VAL A 489 7.35 1.69 25.86
N LEU A 490 6.77 2.25 24.80
CA LEU A 490 6.03 1.50 23.78
C LEU A 490 6.96 0.60 22.96
N VAL A 491 8.16 1.06 22.59
CA VAL A 491 9.13 0.27 21.81
C VAL A 491 9.74 -0.85 22.65
N LYS A 492 9.99 -0.68 23.94
CA LYS A 492 10.47 -1.78 24.79
C LYS A 492 9.44 -2.88 25.01
N GLN A 493 8.14 -2.56 25.00
CA GLN A 493 7.06 -3.55 25.11
C GLN A 493 6.66 -4.16 23.77
N TYR A 494 6.80 -3.40 22.70
CA TYR A 494 6.43 -3.74 21.35
C TYR A 494 7.68 -3.78 20.45
N LYS A 495 8.77 -4.40 20.92
CA LYS A 495 9.78 -4.80 19.95
C LYS A 495 9.04 -5.69 18.96
N PRO A 496 8.83 -5.25 17.69
CA PRO A 496 8.46 -6.22 16.69
C PRO A 496 9.52 -7.31 16.73
N PRO A 497 9.17 -8.58 16.56
CA PRO A 497 10.18 -9.61 16.38
C PRO A 497 11.11 -9.09 15.29
N SER A 498 12.41 -9.22 15.51
CA SER A 498 13.50 -8.72 14.64
C SER A 498 13.42 -9.16 13.17
N ARG A 499 12.38 -9.90 12.79
CA ARG A 499 12.05 -10.41 11.46
C ARG A 499 10.77 -9.85 10.86
N ALA A 500 10.11 -8.88 11.48
CA ALA A 500 8.89 -8.26 10.91
C ALA A 500 9.17 -7.34 9.70
N TRP A 501 10.41 -7.29 9.22
CA TRP A 501 10.83 -6.54 8.03
C TRP A 501 10.94 -7.42 6.77
N GLU A 502 10.78 -8.74 6.90
CA GLU A 502 10.96 -9.72 5.81
C GLU A 502 9.67 -10.37 5.31
N THR A 503 8.48 -9.82 5.66
CA THR A 503 7.20 -10.30 5.10
C THR A 503 6.43 -9.19 4.43
#